data_9d4b656341dab1eb6ed6d3c1c351fbcf
#
_entry.id   9d4b656341dab1eb6ed6d3c1c351fbcf
#
_cell.length_a   1.000
_cell.length_b   1.000
_cell.length_c   1.000
_cell.angle_alpha   90.00
_cell.angle_beta   90.00
_cell.angle_gamma   90.00
#
_symmetry.space_group_name_H-M   'P 1'
#
loop_
_entity.id
_entity.type
_entity.pdbx_description
1 polymer ?
#
loop_
_entity_poly.entity_id
_entity_poly.type
_entity_poly.pdbx_seq_one_letter_code
_entity_poly.pdbx_strand_id
1 'polypeptide(L)'
;MTKYCKDADAIERVVFHPDYTYGDFVGQILPLTDAETGKIRYEFSAGPFTRILSDAYNNPDKKYCLIIEEINRGNAPAIFGDIFQLLDRDENGSGAYEITNADVAAKVYIHGQVLKKIKLPSNLFIFATMNTSDQNVFTLDTAFQRRWNMRMVENNVFKSTIAQKPILDTDIKWAKFADTINSLIITKNVGMTSSEDKRLGAYFVTEKDLYFFTTADGITQEDADDRNHNFPEKVLKYLWDDAFKFTRDEVFKSNYDSLEKLRC
;
A
#
# COMPACT_ATOMS: atom_id res chain seq x y z
N MET A 1 1.61 -7.29 11.37
CA MET A 1 1.26 -6.06 12.11
C MET A 1 1.01 -6.33 13.58
N THR A 2 0.08 -7.18 13.95
CA THR A 2 -0.27 -7.54 15.36
C THR A 2 0.89 -8.00 16.25
N LYS A 3 2.03 -8.42 15.67
CA LYS A 3 3.25 -8.78 16.42
C LYS A 3 3.98 -7.55 16.99
N TYR A 4 3.92 -6.41 16.30
CA TYR A 4 4.68 -5.20 16.65
C TYR A 4 3.82 -4.15 17.34
N CYS A 5 2.64 -3.85 16.83
CA CYS A 5 1.67 -2.92 17.42
C CYS A 5 0.28 -3.57 17.45
N LYS A 6 -0.32 -3.59 18.63
CA LYS A 6 -1.68 -4.13 18.85
C LYS A 6 -2.74 -3.04 18.99
N ASP A 7 -2.29 -1.85 19.35
CA ASP A 7 -3.12 -0.69 19.65
C ASP A 7 -3.24 0.18 18.41
N ALA A 8 -4.46 0.46 17.99
CA ALA A 8 -4.73 1.27 16.80
C ALA A 8 -4.18 2.71 16.94
N ASP A 9 -4.23 3.27 18.15
CA ASP A 9 -3.74 4.62 18.45
C ASP A 9 -2.21 4.72 18.42
N ALA A 10 -1.49 3.59 18.34
CA ALA A 10 -0.04 3.53 18.20
C ALA A 10 0.40 3.34 16.74
N ILE A 11 -0.52 3.50 15.79
CA ILE A 11 -0.26 3.27 14.37
C ILE A 11 -0.60 4.55 13.59
N GLU A 12 0.41 5.14 12.98
CA GLU A 12 0.23 6.19 11.96
C GLU A 12 0.35 5.55 10.58
N ARG A 13 -0.59 5.87 9.68
CA ARG A 13 -0.62 5.33 8.32
C ARG A 13 -0.66 6.45 7.30
N VAL A 14 0.22 6.37 6.30
CA VAL A 14 0.31 7.33 5.21
C VAL A 14 0.40 6.60 3.87
N VAL A 15 -0.09 7.24 2.82
CA VAL A 15 0.03 6.76 1.43
C VAL A 15 0.87 7.77 0.67
N PHE A 16 1.96 7.33 0.06
CA PHE A 16 2.74 8.20 -0.81
C PHE A 16 2.07 8.34 -2.18
N HIS A 17 2.15 9.52 -2.75
CA HIS A 17 1.68 9.85 -4.09
C HIS A 17 2.65 10.85 -4.74
N PRO A 18 2.58 11.12 -6.05
CA PRO A 18 3.57 11.95 -6.75
C PRO A 18 3.78 13.34 -6.16
N ASP A 19 2.73 13.96 -5.63
CA ASP A 19 2.77 15.31 -5.06
C ASP A 19 3.05 15.33 -3.54
N TYR A 20 3.30 14.17 -2.91
CA TYR A 20 3.60 14.09 -1.48
C TYR A 20 5.00 14.64 -1.21
N THR A 21 5.12 15.53 -0.24
CA THR A 21 6.36 16.30 0.03
C THR A 21 6.96 16.00 1.40
N TYR A 22 8.19 16.48 1.63
CA TYR A 22 8.82 16.51 2.95
C TYR A 22 7.95 17.25 3.97
N GLY A 23 7.34 18.38 3.56
CA GLY A 23 6.46 19.17 4.41
C GLY A 23 5.23 18.40 4.88
N ASP A 24 4.66 17.56 4.01
CA ASP A 24 3.51 16.73 4.35
C ASP A 24 3.90 15.59 5.29
N PHE A 25 5.10 15.02 5.12
CA PHE A 25 5.57 13.88 5.87
C PHE A 25 6.18 14.25 7.21
N VAL A 26 7.10 15.18 7.22
CA VAL A 26 7.85 15.61 8.42
C VAL A 26 7.15 16.77 9.10
N GLY A 27 6.76 17.76 8.35
CA GLY A 27 6.11 18.98 8.80
C GLY A 27 6.64 20.21 8.12
N GLN A 28 5.91 21.30 8.27
CA GLN A 28 6.23 22.59 7.66
C GLN A 28 5.73 23.75 8.51
N ILE A 29 6.34 24.91 8.34
CA ILE A 29 5.89 26.14 9.00
C ILE A 29 4.68 26.70 8.22
N LEU A 30 3.54 26.83 8.89
CA LEU A 30 2.31 27.36 8.31
C LEU A 30 1.88 28.65 9.00
N PRO A 31 1.29 29.60 8.28
CA PRO A 31 0.66 30.76 8.85
C PRO A 31 -0.64 30.35 9.55
N LEU A 32 -0.80 30.74 10.80
CA LEU A 32 -2.03 30.57 11.59
C LEU A 32 -2.57 31.93 11.95
N THR A 33 -3.86 32.15 11.72
CA THR A 33 -4.52 33.37 12.17
C THR A 33 -5.06 33.15 13.58
N ASP A 34 -4.62 33.97 14.51
CA ASP A 34 -5.15 34.00 15.86
C ASP A 34 -6.60 34.43 15.85
N ALA A 35 -7.50 33.60 16.38
CA ALA A 35 -8.95 33.80 16.29
C ALA A 35 -9.44 35.03 17.07
N GLU A 36 -8.71 35.44 18.12
CA GLU A 36 -9.11 36.57 18.97
C GLU A 36 -8.54 37.90 18.48
N THR A 37 -7.30 37.90 18.01
CA THR A 37 -6.58 39.13 17.66
C THR A 37 -6.51 39.39 16.15
N GLY A 38 -6.83 38.41 15.30
CA GLY A 38 -6.69 38.48 13.86
C GLY A 38 -5.24 38.53 13.37
N LYS A 39 -4.24 38.39 14.27
CA LYS A 39 -2.84 38.44 13.91
C LYS A 39 -2.37 37.13 13.33
N ILE A 40 -1.52 37.22 12.31
CA ILE A 40 -0.87 36.04 11.72
C ILE A 40 0.37 35.70 12.55
N ARG A 41 0.46 34.42 12.96
CA ARG A 41 1.67 33.81 13.53
C ARG A 41 2.08 32.63 12.65
N TYR A 42 3.37 32.34 12.65
CA TYR A 42 3.92 31.18 11.95
C TYR A 42 4.20 30.07 12.96
N GLU A 43 3.69 28.88 12.71
CA GLU A 43 3.88 27.75 13.59
C GLU A 43 4.25 26.50 12.81
N PHE A 44 5.14 25.66 13.35
CA PHE A 44 5.48 24.37 12.76
C PHE A 44 4.32 23.40 12.94
N SER A 45 3.72 22.99 11.83
CA SER A 45 2.68 21.96 11.75
C SER A 45 3.36 20.60 11.55
N ALA A 46 3.27 19.73 12.56
CA ALA A 46 3.92 18.42 12.54
C ALA A 46 3.23 17.46 11.55
N GLY A 47 3.99 16.89 10.63
CA GLY A 47 3.56 15.79 9.77
C GLY A 47 3.46 14.45 10.51
N PRO A 48 2.97 13.40 9.84
CA PRO A 48 2.77 12.07 10.45
C PRO A 48 4.06 11.48 11.06
N PHE A 49 5.20 11.65 10.39
CA PHE A 49 6.48 11.21 10.93
C PHE A 49 6.80 11.88 12.26
N THR A 50 6.66 13.20 12.35
CA THR A 50 6.96 13.94 13.58
C THR A 50 5.98 13.62 14.70
N ARG A 51 4.69 13.43 14.39
CA ARG A 51 3.68 13.04 15.40
C ARG A 51 4.00 11.69 16.02
N ILE A 52 4.19 10.65 15.19
CA ILE A 52 4.48 9.30 15.71
C ILE A 52 5.84 9.22 16.42
N LEU A 53 6.82 10.03 15.97
CA LEU A 53 8.12 10.14 16.64
C LEU A 53 7.97 10.75 18.03
N SER A 54 7.17 11.82 18.17
CA SER A 54 6.84 12.44 19.44
C SER A 54 6.17 11.46 20.39
N ASP A 55 5.16 10.73 19.91
CA ASP A 55 4.44 9.74 20.71
C ASP A 55 5.38 8.64 21.21
N ALA A 56 6.28 8.15 20.35
CA ALA A 56 7.25 7.13 20.71
C ALA A 56 8.25 7.60 21.77
N TYR A 57 8.70 8.85 21.70
CA TYR A 57 9.60 9.42 22.73
C TYR A 57 8.90 9.64 24.07
N ASN A 58 7.64 10.08 24.04
CA ASN A 58 6.90 10.38 25.27
C ASN A 58 6.29 9.15 25.94
N ASN A 59 6.31 7.98 25.27
CA ASN A 59 5.81 6.72 25.80
C ASN A 59 6.81 5.58 25.50
N PRO A 60 7.97 5.51 26.15
CA PRO A 60 9.04 4.58 25.80
C PRO A 60 8.67 3.10 25.97
N ASP A 61 7.72 2.78 26.84
CA ASP A 61 7.27 1.41 27.11
C ASP A 61 6.25 0.90 26.08
N LYS A 62 5.70 1.80 25.25
CA LYS A 62 4.73 1.47 24.21
C LYS A 62 5.41 1.38 22.85
N LYS A 63 5.00 0.41 22.02
CA LYS A 63 5.49 0.26 20.64
C LYS A 63 4.63 1.05 19.68
N TYR A 64 5.28 1.74 18.75
CA TYR A 64 4.67 2.57 17.72
C TYR A 64 5.03 2.08 16.33
N CYS A 65 4.12 2.22 15.37
CA CYS A 65 4.28 1.80 14.00
C CYS A 65 3.91 2.92 13.02
N LEU A 66 4.86 3.34 12.20
CA LEU A 66 4.59 4.14 11.01
C LEU A 66 4.47 3.22 9.81
N ILE A 67 3.36 3.30 9.09
CA ILE A 67 3.08 2.50 7.91
C ILE A 67 3.02 3.42 6.71
N ILE A 68 3.90 3.17 5.75
CA ILE A 68 3.98 3.92 4.49
C ILE A 68 3.47 2.99 3.39
N GLU A 69 2.30 3.28 2.86
CA GLU A 69 1.78 2.56 1.71
C GLU A 69 2.27 3.20 0.42
N GLU A 70 2.52 2.38 -0.59
CA GLU A 70 2.93 2.81 -1.93
C GLU A 70 4.17 3.72 -1.91
N ILE A 71 5.21 3.33 -1.16
CA ILE A 71 6.40 4.18 -0.95
C ILE A 71 7.06 4.65 -2.24
N ASN A 72 6.97 3.87 -3.30
CA ASN A 72 7.53 4.17 -4.61
C ASN A 72 6.59 4.98 -5.54
N ARG A 73 5.37 5.30 -5.12
CA ARG A 73 4.50 6.24 -5.86
C ARG A 73 4.86 7.70 -5.63
N GLY A 74 5.57 8.01 -4.55
CA GLY A 74 6.17 9.31 -4.31
C GLY A 74 7.68 9.26 -4.50
N ASN A 75 8.31 10.43 -4.62
CA ASN A 75 9.76 10.55 -4.61
C ASN A 75 10.28 10.33 -3.18
N ALA A 76 10.36 9.08 -2.73
CA ALA A 76 10.70 8.73 -1.35
C ALA A 76 12.01 9.37 -0.84
N PRO A 77 13.13 9.41 -1.60
CA PRO A 77 14.32 10.12 -1.17
C PRO A 77 14.07 11.61 -0.89
N ALA A 78 13.28 12.30 -1.69
CA ALA A 78 12.94 13.70 -1.47
C ALA A 78 11.97 13.90 -0.30
N ILE A 79 11.00 12.99 -0.15
CA ILE A 79 10.01 13.00 0.96
C ILE A 79 10.71 12.79 2.31
N PHE A 80 11.68 11.89 2.37
CA PHE A 80 12.47 11.66 3.59
C PHE A 80 13.49 12.77 3.83
N GLY A 81 14.07 13.36 2.78
CA GLY A 81 15.08 14.41 2.92
C GLY A 81 16.21 14.01 3.87
N ASP A 82 16.48 14.85 4.87
CA ASP A 82 17.54 14.63 5.88
C ASP A 82 17.22 13.51 6.88
N ILE A 83 15.93 13.23 7.14
CA ILE A 83 15.53 12.13 8.04
C ILE A 83 15.84 10.74 7.48
N PHE A 84 16.19 10.65 6.21
CA PHE A 84 16.66 9.43 5.57
C PHE A 84 17.83 8.76 6.33
N GLN A 85 18.74 9.55 6.91
CA GLN A 85 19.87 9.05 7.70
C GLN A 85 19.43 8.34 8.98
N LEU A 86 18.25 8.68 9.51
CA LEU A 86 17.72 8.08 10.73
C LEU A 86 17.28 6.62 10.56
N LEU A 87 17.09 6.16 9.31
CA LEU A 87 16.64 4.79 9.03
C LEU A 87 17.68 3.73 9.38
N ASP A 88 18.97 4.08 9.42
CA ASP A 88 20.02 3.16 9.86
C ASP A 88 19.85 2.88 11.38
N ARG A 89 19.80 1.62 11.78
CA ARG A 89 19.58 1.18 13.16
C ARG A 89 20.84 0.56 13.75
N ASP A 90 21.05 0.79 15.04
CA ASP A 90 22.06 0.10 15.85
C ASP A 90 21.56 -1.29 16.31
N GLU A 91 22.41 -2.02 17.02
CA GLU A 91 22.12 -3.37 17.54
C GLU A 91 20.93 -3.41 18.51
N ASN A 92 20.63 -2.29 19.18
CA ASN A 92 19.51 -2.14 20.11
C ASN A 92 18.20 -1.72 19.41
N GLY A 93 18.24 -1.55 18.09
CA GLY A 93 17.11 -1.10 17.30
C GLY A 93 16.82 0.40 17.36
N SER A 94 17.70 1.19 18.02
CA SER A 94 17.66 2.66 17.96
C SER A 94 18.33 3.17 16.69
N GLY A 95 18.03 4.40 16.24
CA GLY A 95 18.73 5.01 15.12
C GLY A 95 20.25 5.02 15.34
N ALA A 96 21.05 4.69 14.34
CA ALA A 96 22.51 4.77 14.43
C ALA A 96 23.02 6.22 14.40
N TYR A 97 22.28 7.10 13.73
CA TYR A 97 22.65 8.49 13.53
C TYR A 97 21.62 9.45 14.13
N GLU A 98 22.07 10.66 14.38
CA GLU A 98 21.26 11.81 14.77
C GLU A 98 21.30 12.86 13.67
N ILE A 99 20.21 13.61 13.50
CA ILE A 99 20.17 14.80 12.66
C ILE A 99 19.77 16.02 13.48
N THR A 100 20.19 17.20 13.02
CA THR A 100 19.78 18.47 13.64
C THR A 100 18.53 18.98 12.93
N ASN A 101 17.40 19.02 13.64
CA ASN A 101 16.16 19.60 13.17
C ASN A 101 15.44 20.23 14.39
N ALA A 102 15.56 21.55 14.53
CA ALA A 102 15.07 22.25 15.72
C ALA A 102 13.53 22.23 15.81
N ASP A 103 12.83 22.33 14.68
CA ASP A 103 11.36 22.38 14.66
C ASP A 103 10.76 21.03 15.03
N VAL A 104 11.30 19.93 14.47
CA VAL A 104 10.90 18.58 14.84
C VAL A 104 11.25 18.30 16.30
N ALA A 105 12.48 18.65 16.74
CA ALA A 105 12.91 18.44 18.10
C ALA A 105 12.03 19.16 19.13
N ALA A 106 11.58 20.38 18.82
CA ALA A 106 10.66 21.14 19.67
C ALA A 106 9.28 20.45 19.83
N LYS A 107 8.83 19.69 18.84
CA LYS A 107 7.57 18.92 18.91
C LYS A 107 7.77 17.55 19.58
N VAL A 108 8.95 16.95 19.44
CA VAL A 108 9.27 15.62 19.98
C VAL A 108 9.57 15.66 21.47
N TYR A 109 10.37 16.64 21.93
CA TYR A 109 10.83 16.74 23.31
C TYR A 109 9.96 17.72 24.11
N ILE A 110 8.80 17.29 24.58
CA ILE A 110 7.78 18.13 25.23
C ILE A 110 8.21 18.59 26.63
N HIS A 111 9.14 17.89 27.31
CA HIS A 111 9.50 18.13 28.69
C HIS A 111 10.76 19.04 28.88
N GLY A 112 10.90 20.06 28.05
CA GLY A 112 11.86 21.14 28.30
C GLY A 112 13.33 20.82 27.99
N GLN A 113 13.62 19.73 27.31
CA GLN A 113 14.95 19.48 26.78
C GLN A 113 15.15 20.30 25.51
N VAL A 114 16.07 21.25 25.54
CA VAL A 114 16.45 22.06 24.36
C VAL A 114 17.40 21.24 23.46
N LEU A 115 17.03 20.03 23.13
CA LEU A 115 17.76 19.24 22.15
C LEU A 115 17.34 19.71 20.75
N LYS A 116 18.33 19.98 19.91
CA LYS A 116 18.11 20.32 18.49
C LYS A 116 18.27 19.12 17.58
N LYS A 117 18.67 17.98 18.12
CA LYS A 117 18.93 16.73 17.42
C LYS A 117 17.81 15.74 17.67
N ILE A 118 17.47 15.00 16.66
CA ILE A 118 16.51 13.90 16.71
C ILE A 118 17.17 12.59 16.30
N LYS A 119 16.67 11.49 16.84
CA LYS A 119 17.09 10.12 16.59
C LYS A 119 15.86 9.22 16.55
N LEU A 120 15.90 8.10 15.87
CA LEU A 120 14.78 7.15 15.96
C LEU A 120 14.90 6.31 17.24
N PRO A 121 13.86 6.24 18.09
CA PRO A 121 13.87 5.40 19.28
C PRO A 121 13.60 3.93 18.90
N SER A 122 14.03 2.99 19.75
CA SER A 122 13.91 1.55 19.51
C SER A 122 12.46 1.02 19.50
N ASN A 123 11.53 1.77 20.10
CA ASN A 123 10.12 1.43 20.16
C ASN A 123 9.30 1.92 18.95
N LEU A 124 9.93 2.65 17.98
CA LEU A 124 9.29 3.08 16.73
C LEU A 124 9.68 2.17 15.56
N PHE A 125 8.71 1.46 15.01
CA PHE A 125 8.87 0.60 13.83
C PHE A 125 8.33 1.31 12.59
N ILE A 126 9.05 1.19 11.46
CA ILE A 126 8.63 1.76 10.18
C ILE A 126 8.45 0.61 9.20
N PHE A 127 7.28 0.51 8.61
CA PHE A 127 6.92 -0.46 7.57
C PHE A 127 6.56 0.28 6.30
N ALA A 128 6.95 -0.28 5.17
CA ALA A 128 6.53 0.26 3.88
C ALA A 128 6.04 -0.87 2.97
N THR A 129 5.10 -0.54 2.09
CA THR A 129 4.72 -1.40 0.97
C THR A 129 5.10 -0.72 -0.33
N MET A 130 5.47 -1.51 -1.33
CA MET A 130 5.66 -1.04 -2.69
C MET A 130 5.18 -2.08 -3.68
N ASN A 131 4.70 -1.59 -4.80
CA ASN A 131 4.46 -2.40 -5.98
C ASN A 131 5.54 -2.08 -7.02
N THR A 132 6.41 -3.04 -7.29
CA THR A 132 7.55 -2.85 -8.22
C THR A 132 7.12 -2.86 -9.67
N SER A 133 5.91 -3.30 -9.95
CA SER A 133 5.36 -3.55 -11.27
C SER A 133 4.50 -2.41 -11.82
N ASP A 134 4.10 -1.48 -10.96
CA ASP A 134 3.28 -0.35 -11.41
C ASP A 134 4.05 0.54 -12.40
N GLN A 135 3.34 0.94 -13.44
CA GLN A 135 3.82 1.99 -14.35
C GLN A 135 3.73 3.34 -13.63
N ASN A 136 4.68 4.24 -13.92
CA ASN A 136 4.79 5.57 -13.30
C ASN A 136 5.11 5.56 -11.79
N VAL A 137 6.01 4.69 -11.37
CA VAL A 137 6.58 4.70 -10.02
C VAL A 137 8.02 5.24 -10.04
N PHE A 138 8.44 5.82 -8.93
CA PHE A 138 9.81 6.25 -8.74
C PHE A 138 10.70 5.05 -8.43
N THR A 139 11.88 5.01 -9.03
CA THR A 139 12.88 4.01 -8.70
C THR A 139 13.54 4.37 -7.38
N LEU A 140 13.51 3.46 -6.42
CA LEU A 140 14.26 3.60 -5.18
C LEU A 140 15.74 3.28 -5.45
N ASP A 141 16.65 4.21 -5.16
CA ASP A 141 18.07 3.99 -5.30
C ASP A 141 18.62 2.95 -4.31
N THR A 142 19.82 2.43 -4.58
CA THR A 142 20.45 1.41 -3.76
C THR A 142 20.73 1.90 -2.33
N ALA A 143 21.05 3.19 -2.16
CA ALA A 143 21.33 3.76 -0.85
C ALA A 143 20.07 3.81 0.01
N PHE A 144 18.90 4.06 -0.60
CA PHE A 144 17.61 4.00 0.07
C PHE A 144 17.22 2.55 0.39
N GLN A 145 17.32 1.64 -0.59
CA GLN A 145 16.93 0.24 -0.44
C GLN A 145 17.69 -0.49 0.67
N ARG A 146 19.01 -0.28 0.80
CA ARG A 146 19.86 -0.97 1.78
C ARG A 146 19.48 -0.72 3.26
N ARG A 147 18.69 0.32 3.52
CA ARG A 147 18.19 0.64 4.88
C ARG A 147 16.94 -0.13 5.27
N TRP A 148 16.38 -0.88 4.33
CA TRP A 148 15.16 -1.64 4.52
C TRP A 148 15.42 -3.14 4.51
N ASN A 149 14.77 -3.84 5.43
CA ASN A 149 14.69 -5.30 5.40
C ASN A 149 13.61 -5.69 4.40
N MET A 150 14.01 -5.88 3.14
CA MET A 150 13.10 -6.20 2.04
C MET A 150 12.54 -7.61 2.18
N ARG A 151 11.24 -7.74 1.99
CA ARG A 151 10.55 -9.03 1.97
C ARG A 151 9.55 -9.08 0.84
N MET A 152 9.71 -10.03 -0.05
CA MET A 152 8.74 -10.32 -1.08
C MET A 152 7.51 -11.01 -0.47
N VAL A 153 6.33 -10.53 -0.85
CA VAL A 153 5.05 -11.19 -0.53
C VAL A 153 4.71 -12.13 -1.68
N GLU A 154 4.71 -13.44 -1.41
CA GLU A 154 4.35 -14.44 -2.41
C GLU A 154 2.90 -14.30 -2.85
N ASN A 155 2.66 -14.33 -4.15
CA ASN A 155 1.32 -14.48 -4.70
C ASN A 155 0.89 -15.96 -4.67
N ASN A 156 0.38 -16.41 -3.54
CA ASN A 156 -0.11 -17.79 -3.36
C ASN A 156 -1.63 -17.80 -3.22
N VAL A 157 -2.31 -18.02 -4.35
CA VAL A 157 -3.77 -18.01 -4.43
C VAL A 157 -4.44 -19.10 -3.59
N PHE A 158 -3.73 -20.22 -3.33
CA PHE A 158 -4.25 -21.32 -2.51
C PHE A 158 -4.28 -21.05 -1.01
N LYS A 159 -3.53 -20.05 -0.54
CA LYS A 159 -3.50 -19.63 0.87
C LYS A 159 -4.62 -18.63 1.22
N SER A 160 -5.39 -18.15 0.26
CA SER A 160 -6.48 -17.21 0.53
C SER A 160 -7.68 -17.89 1.18
N THR A 161 -8.43 -17.14 1.98
CA THR A 161 -9.66 -17.63 2.63
C THR A 161 -10.76 -18.00 1.64
N ILE A 162 -10.69 -17.46 0.42
CA ILE A 162 -11.63 -17.69 -0.67
C ILE A 162 -11.15 -18.74 -1.69
N ALA A 163 -9.98 -19.36 -1.47
CA ALA A 163 -9.35 -20.28 -2.43
C ALA A 163 -10.29 -21.39 -2.94
N GLN A 164 -11.10 -21.94 -2.05
CA GLN A 164 -12.02 -23.04 -2.33
C GLN A 164 -13.44 -22.61 -2.67
N LYS A 165 -13.71 -21.31 -2.75
CA LYS A 165 -15.02 -20.80 -3.16
C LYS A 165 -15.22 -21.03 -4.66
N PRO A 166 -16.42 -21.49 -5.08
CA PRO A 166 -16.75 -21.59 -6.50
C PRO A 166 -16.90 -20.19 -7.10
N ILE A 167 -16.69 -20.08 -8.38
CA ILE A 167 -16.92 -18.85 -9.14
C ILE A 167 -18.37 -18.90 -9.62
N LEU A 168 -19.20 -18.01 -9.11
CA LEU A 168 -20.62 -17.90 -9.41
C LEU A 168 -21.32 -19.28 -9.29
N ASP A 169 -22.10 -19.68 -10.27
CA ASP A 169 -22.82 -20.95 -10.37
C ASP A 169 -21.99 -22.10 -10.99
N THR A 170 -20.66 -21.92 -11.10
CA THR A 170 -19.77 -22.95 -11.67
C THR A 170 -19.16 -23.85 -10.58
N ASP A 171 -18.63 -25.02 -11.02
CA ASP A 171 -17.82 -25.90 -10.14
C ASP A 171 -16.36 -25.47 -10.04
N ILE A 172 -15.97 -24.40 -10.73
CA ILE A 172 -14.59 -23.94 -10.81
C ILE A 172 -14.24 -23.16 -9.55
N LYS A 173 -13.24 -23.62 -8.81
CA LYS A 173 -12.74 -22.93 -7.61
C LYS A 173 -11.84 -21.75 -7.97
N TRP A 174 -11.96 -20.65 -7.22
CA TRP A 174 -11.19 -19.44 -7.45
C TRP A 174 -9.69 -19.70 -7.55
N ALA A 175 -9.10 -20.41 -6.59
CA ALA A 175 -7.66 -20.68 -6.61
C ALA A 175 -7.22 -21.46 -7.87
N LYS A 176 -8.00 -22.43 -8.31
CA LYS A 176 -7.69 -23.21 -9.50
C LYS A 176 -7.77 -22.37 -10.76
N PHE A 177 -8.78 -21.52 -10.87
CA PHE A 177 -8.93 -20.57 -11.98
C PHE A 177 -7.75 -19.60 -12.00
N ALA A 178 -7.47 -18.92 -10.87
CA ALA A 178 -6.41 -17.92 -10.78
C ALA A 178 -5.02 -18.52 -11.05
N ASP A 179 -4.74 -19.71 -10.55
CA ASP A 179 -3.49 -20.44 -10.80
C ASP A 179 -3.30 -20.77 -12.28
N THR A 180 -4.37 -21.27 -12.93
CA THR A 180 -4.35 -21.58 -14.37
C THR A 180 -4.12 -20.32 -15.19
N ILE A 181 -4.86 -19.24 -14.91
CA ILE A 181 -4.70 -17.94 -15.57
C ILE A 181 -3.30 -17.37 -15.35
N ASN A 182 -2.79 -17.42 -14.12
CA ASN A 182 -1.44 -16.94 -13.79
C ASN A 182 -0.35 -17.70 -14.56
N SER A 183 -0.53 -19.01 -14.74
CA SER A 183 0.37 -19.82 -15.57
C SER A 183 0.32 -19.41 -17.04
N LEU A 184 -0.88 -19.11 -17.56
CA LEU A 184 -1.05 -18.60 -18.93
C LEU A 184 -0.42 -17.21 -19.09
N ILE A 185 -0.59 -16.31 -18.13
CA ILE A 185 0.02 -14.96 -18.16
C ILE A 185 1.54 -15.08 -18.29
N ILE A 186 2.18 -15.94 -17.50
CA ILE A 186 3.62 -16.13 -17.57
C ILE A 186 4.05 -16.74 -18.91
N THR A 187 3.34 -17.76 -19.39
CA THR A 187 3.75 -18.49 -20.60
C THR A 187 3.48 -17.73 -21.90
N LYS A 188 2.40 -16.94 -21.95
CA LYS A 188 2.01 -16.21 -23.17
C LYS A 188 2.66 -14.83 -23.29
N ASN A 189 3.11 -14.25 -22.20
CA ASN A 189 3.78 -12.96 -22.19
C ASN A 189 5.34 -13.09 -22.10
N VAL A 190 5.89 -14.22 -22.52
CA VAL A 190 7.35 -14.44 -22.59
C VAL A 190 7.98 -13.39 -23.52
N GLY A 191 8.85 -12.54 -22.96
CA GLY A 191 9.51 -11.43 -23.69
C GLY A 191 8.91 -10.05 -23.39
N MET A 192 7.81 -9.95 -22.65
CA MET A 192 7.35 -8.70 -22.08
C MET A 192 8.04 -8.46 -20.73
N THR A 193 8.57 -7.27 -20.53
CA THR A 193 9.01 -6.80 -19.21
C THR A 193 7.80 -6.83 -18.28
N SER A 194 7.93 -7.51 -17.13
CA SER A 194 6.90 -7.57 -16.07
C SER A 194 5.64 -8.41 -16.31
N SER A 195 5.74 -9.58 -16.95
CA SER A 195 4.61 -10.51 -17.03
C SER A 195 4.18 -11.05 -15.63
N GLU A 196 5.10 -11.17 -14.69
CA GLU A 196 4.78 -11.62 -13.32
C GLU A 196 3.82 -10.69 -12.58
N ASP A 197 3.87 -9.41 -12.89
CA ASP A 197 3.12 -8.36 -12.24
C ASP A 197 1.65 -8.33 -12.64
N LYS A 198 1.36 -8.91 -13.80
CA LYS A 198 0.00 -9.05 -14.33
C LYS A 198 -0.76 -10.26 -13.78
N ARG A 199 -0.14 -11.03 -12.89
CA ARG A 199 -0.83 -12.18 -12.28
C ARG A 199 -1.99 -11.73 -11.39
N LEU A 200 -3.07 -12.51 -11.42
CA LEU A 200 -4.16 -12.35 -10.47
C LEU A 200 -3.67 -12.61 -9.06
N GLY A 201 -3.83 -11.63 -8.17
CA GLY A 201 -3.53 -11.76 -6.76
C GLY A 201 -4.52 -12.66 -6.02
N ALA A 202 -4.10 -13.26 -4.92
CA ALA A 202 -4.94 -14.13 -4.09
C ALA A 202 -6.25 -13.45 -3.61
N TYR A 203 -6.22 -12.13 -3.47
CA TYR A 203 -7.34 -11.28 -3.05
C TYR A 203 -7.78 -10.30 -4.14
N PHE A 204 -7.55 -10.65 -5.40
CA PHE A 204 -8.01 -9.85 -6.55
C PHE A 204 -9.52 -9.69 -6.54
N VAL A 205 -10.24 -10.72 -6.05
CA VAL A 205 -11.68 -10.72 -5.86
C VAL A 205 -12.02 -10.91 -4.37
N THR A 206 -13.22 -10.53 -3.99
CA THR A 206 -13.81 -10.79 -2.67
C THR A 206 -14.74 -11.99 -2.71
N GLU A 207 -15.18 -12.48 -1.56
CA GLU A 207 -16.17 -13.57 -1.50
C GLU A 207 -17.49 -13.17 -2.19
N LYS A 208 -17.86 -11.89 -2.11
CA LYS A 208 -19.07 -11.36 -2.76
C LYS A 208 -18.98 -11.39 -4.29
N ASP A 209 -17.79 -11.16 -4.85
CA ASP A 209 -17.57 -11.21 -6.30
C ASP A 209 -17.70 -12.65 -6.84
N LEU A 210 -17.50 -13.66 -5.99
CA LEU A 210 -17.58 -15.09 -6.35
C LEU A 210 -18.97 -15.69 -6.14
N TYR A 211 -19.81 -15.05 -5.33
CA TYR A 211 -21.11 -15.57 -4.97
C TYR A 211 -22.13 -15.37 -6.10
N PHE A 212 -22.91 -16.41 -6.42
CA PHE A 212 -23.99 -16.32 -7.39
C PHE A 212 -25.29 -15.91 -6.70
N PHE A 213 -25.73 -14.70 -6.95
CA PHE A 213 -26.93 -14.13 -6.38
C PHE A 213 -28.19 -14.58 -7.14
N THR A 214 -29.27 -14.82 -6.42
CA THR A 214 -30.57 -15.18 -6.95
C THR A 214 -31.68 -14.44 -6.20
N THR A 215 -32.91 -14.52 -6.70
CA THR A 215 -34.07 -13.95 -5.98
C THR A 215 -34.34 -14.62 -4.64
N ALA A 216 -33.81 -15.83 -4.39
CA ALA A 216 -33.86 -16.50 -3.09
C ALA A 216 -33.07 -15.76 -1.99
N ASP A 217 -32.14 -14.88 -2.36
CA ASP A 217 -31.40 -14.01 -1.44
C ASP A 217 -32.23 -12.78 -0.99
N GLY A 218 -33.50 -12.69 -1.36
CA GLY A 218 -34.41 -11.60 -0.98
C GLY A 218 -34.20 -10.30 -1.74
N ILE A 219 -33.63 -10.38 -2.93
CA ILE A 219 -33.36 -9.26 -3.85
C ILE A 219 -34.16 -9.41 -5.13
N THR A 220 -34.25 -8.35 -5.93
CA THR A 220 -34.88 -8.42 -7.27
C THR A 220 -34.01 -9.20 -8.25
N GLN A 221 -34.59 -9.67 -9.36
CA GLN A 221 -33.82 -10.33 -10.42
C GLN A 221 -32.79 -9.38 -11.02
N GLU A 222 -33.15 -8.11 -11.24
CA GLU A 222 -32.26 -7.06 -11.73
C GLU A 222 -31.06 -6.85 -10.80
N ASP A 223 -31.30 -6.76 -9.47
CA ASP A 223 -30.21 -6.67 -8.47
C ASP A 223 -29.31 -7.91 -8.45
N ALA A 224 -29.89 -9.11 -8.66
CA ALA A 224 -29.12 -10.34 -8.72
C ALA A 224 -28.23 -10.38 -9.96
N ASP A 225 -28.78 -10.02 -11.11
CA ASP A 225 -28.04 -9.97 -12.37
C ASP A 225 -26.91 -8.94 -12.31
N ASP A 226 -27.16 -7.75 -11.78
CA ASP A 226 -26.15 -6.71 -11.58
C ASP A 226 -24.97 -7.21 -10.70
N ARG A 227 -25.30 -7.88 -9.59
CA ARG A 227 -24.26 -8.41 -8.70
C ARG A 227 -23.46 -9.55 -9.32
N ASN A 228 -24.11 -10.40 -10.12
CA ASN A 228 -23.45 -11.50 -10.84
C ASN A 228 -22.51 -10.99 -11.94
N HIS A 229 -22.72 -9.80 -12.46
CA HIS A 229 -21.82 -9.16 -13.41
C HIS A 229 -20.50 -8.65 -12.76
N ASN A 230 -20.40 -8.54 -11.43
CA ASN A 230 -19.20 -8.03 -10.78
C ASN A 230 -17.94 -8.87 -11.09
N PHE A 231 -18.04 -10.19 -11.11
CA PHE A 231 -16.90 -11.05 -11.44
C PHE A 231 -16.45 -10.90 -12.89
N PRO A 232 -17.32 -11.03 -13.91
CA PRO A 232 -16.96 -10.78 -15.30
C PRO A 232 -16.37 -9.38 -15.51
N GLU A 233 -17.00 -8.35 -14.97
CA GLU A 233 -16.55 -6.97 -15.15
C GLU A 233 -15.19 -6.69 -14.48
N LYS A 234 -14.90 -7.33 -13.39
CA LYS A 234 -13.64 -7.16 -12.67
C LYS A 234 -12.53 -8.03 -13.23
N VAL A 235 -12.80 -9.32 -13.41
CA VAL A 235 -11.78 -10.30 -13.77
C VAL A 235 -11.63 -10.41 -15.29
N LEU A 236 -12.70 -10.64 -16.04
CA LEU A 236 -12.58 -10.82 -17.48
C LEU A 236 -12.16 -9.52 -18.17
N LYS A 237 -12.65 -8.38 -17.69
CA LYS A 237 -12.20 -7.08 -18.19
C LYS A 237 -10.70 -6.88 -17.96
N TYR A 238 -10.20 -7.19 -16.75
CA TYR A 238 -8.75 -7.11 -16.46
C TYR A 238 -7.94 -8.03 -17.39
N LEU A 239 -8.38 -9.27 -17.55
CA LEU A 239 -7.70 -10.22 -18.42
C LEU A 239 -7.69 -9.74 -19.88
N TRP A 240 -8.78 -9.14 -20.34
CA TRP A 240 -8.92 -8.64 -21.70
C TRP A 240 -8.12 -7.37 -21.95
N ASP A 241 -8.24 -6.37 -21.08
CA ASP A 241 -7.69 -5.03 -21.31
C ASP A 241 -6.21 -4.91 -20.92
N ASP A 242 -5.75 -5.74 -19.96
CA ASP A 242 -4.43 -5.60 -19.37
C ASP A 242 -3.58 -6.88 -19.48
N ALA A 243 -4.01 -7.98 -18.86
CA ALA A 243 -3.18 -9.18 -18.75
C ALA A 243 -2.82 -9.79 -20.12
N PHE A 244 -3.80 -9.89 -21.03
CA PHE A 244 -3.65 -10.47 -22.36
C PHE A 244 -3.84 -9.45 -23.51
N LYS A 245 -3.65 -8.17 -23.22
CA LYS A 245 -3.87 -7.10 -24.20
C LYS A 245 -3.25 -7.36 -25.59
N PHE A 246 -2.09 -7.97 -25.63
CA PHE A 246 -1.34 -8.23 -26.87
C PHE A 246 -1.39 -9.70 -27.35
N THR A 247 -2.04 -10.58 -26.57
CA THR A 247 -2.12 -12.03 -26.84
C THR A 247 -3.56 -12.57 -26.75
N ARG A 248 -4.53 -11.69 -26.96
CA ARG A 248 -5.97 -12.03 -26.86
C ARG A 248 -6.35 -13.23 -27.70
N ASP A 249 -5.92 -13.23 -28.97
CA ASP A 249 -6.25 -14.27 -29.96
C ASP A 249 -5.68 -15.64 -29.60
N GLU A 250 -4.67 -15.70 -28.73
CA GLU A 250 -4.06 -16.94 -28.26
C GLU A 250 -4.74 -17.52 -27.02
N VAL A 251 -5.49 -16.70 -26.29
CA VAL A 251 -6.09 -17.06 -25.00
C VAL A 251 -7.60 -17.18 -25.11
N PHE A 252 -8.23 -16.23 -25.79
CA PHE A 252 -9.67 -16.22 -25.97
C PHE A 252 -10.05 -16.90 -27.30
N LYS A 253 -11.15 -17.66 -27.29
CA LYS A 253 -11.64 -18.30 -28.52
C LYS A 253 -11.99 -17.24 -29.55
N SER A 254 -11.85 -17.57 -30.82
CA SER A 254 -12.07 -16.68 -31.96
C SER A 254 -13.49 -16.09 -32.08
N ASN A 255 -14.47 -16.67 -31.39
CA ASN A 255 -15.84 -16.15 -31.37
C ASN A 255 -16.03 -15.01 -30.33
N TYR A 256 -15.03 -14.75 -29.45
CA TYR A 256 -15.01 -13.64 -28.54
C TYR A 256 -14.08 -12.55 -29.09
N ASP A 257 -14.62 -11.74 -30.00
CA ASP A 257 -13.90 -10.63 -30.65
C ASP A 257 -14.05 -9.30 -29.92
N SER A 258 -14.87 -9.26 -28.86
CA SER A 258 -15.09 -8.10 -28.01
C SER A 258 -15.31 -8.50 -26.55
N LEU A 259 -15.03 -7.56 -25.64
CA LEU A 259 -15.30 -7.73 -24.21
C LEU A 259 -16.80 -7.96 -23.95
N GLU A 260 -17.66 -7.31 -24.73
CA GLU A 260 -19.11 -7.42 -24.61
C GLU A 260 -19.58 -8.86 -24.82
N LYS A 261 -19.06 -9.54 -25.86
CA LYS A 261 -19.36 -10.97 -26.12
C LYS A 261 -18.72 -11.91 -25.08
N LEU A 262 -17.66 -11.51 -24.43
CA LEU A 262 -17.03 -12.32 -23.38
C LEU A 262 -17.82 -12.27 -22.05
N ARG A 263 -18.63 -11.24 -21.84
CA ARG A 263 -19.45 -11.02 -20.64
C ARG A 263 -20.80 -11.75 -20.68
N CYS A 264 -21.31 -12.10 -21.86
CA CYS A 264 -22.50 -12.91 -22.06
C CYS A 264 -22.16 -14.39 -22.00
#